data_3039d19d561780f02b794a3946468f7c
#
_entry.id   3039d19d561780f02b794a3946468f7c
#
_cell.length_a   1.000
_cell.length_b   1.000
_cell.length_c   1.000
_cell.angle_alpha   90.00
_cell.angle_beta   90.00
_cell.angle_gamma   90.00
#
_symmetry.space_group_name_H-M   'P 1'
#
loop_
_entity.id
_entity.type
_entity.pdbx_description
1 polymer ?
#
loop_
_entity_poly.entity_id
_entity_poly.type
_entity_poly.pdbx_seq_one_letter_code
_entity_poly.pdbx_strand_id
1 'polypeptide(L)'
;MKVPGSVVLVLAAILVACSGSGAPGNGGSGSSSGGSSGGGSSGGGSSSSGSSGASSSGGSSSGSGGSDSGADPDAGVSADSITFTMGPFTVPAGTEVFKCQTFANPFAGQTTDIKEYDEHMTTGSHHMFLFFSPGATDGAIEDCPSGGLEFHPYPFGAQTPDATLTYPPTVGSQIPGTMGFMLNAHFINIETTDYQATMTVTLHVAAPGAVTQYAGVMFMNQAGITVPATDMPSTSTATCNTPYAMNVMGSSSHMHNRSTDFVAKTGAQTLYTTQTWADPIPGKYDPPIALPANAPITWSCTYVNDTTETLTFGESAETNVMCIYSMQFYPVADPTNPTIDCEKL
;
A
#
# COMPACT_ATOMS: atom_id res chain seq x y z
N MET A 1 -50.18 6.43 23.45
CA MET A 1 -49.51 5.41 22.66
C MET A 1 -48.08 5.32 23.12
N LYS A 2 -47.65 4.14 23.50
CA LYS A 2 -46.45 3.86 24.29
C LYS A 2 -45.19 3.92 23.40
N VAL A 3 -44.15 4.63 23.89
CA VAL A 3 -42.76 4.57 23.39
C VAL A 3 -42.00 3.58 24.29
N PRO A 4 -41.24 2.63 23.79
CA PRO A 4 -40.27 1.85 24.57
C PRO A 4 -38.86 2.38 24.30
N GLY A 5 -38.09 2.87 25.26
CA GLY A 5 -37.29 2.09 26.17
C GLY A 5 -35.85 1.99 25.62
N SER A 6 -34.99 3.01 25.92
CA SER A 6 -33.53 2.99 25.67
C SER A 6 -32.87 1.99 26.62
N VAL A 7 -32.14 1.03 26.08
CA VAL A 7 -31.19 0.19 26.81
C VAL A 7 -29.83 0.87 26.86
N VAL A 8 -29.43 1.28 28.03
CA VAL A 8 -28.06 1.76 28.33
C VAL A 8 -27.23 0.54 28.68
N LEU A 9 -26.23 0.24 27.83
CA LEU A 9 -25.23 -0.77 28.15
C LEU A 9 -24.08 -0.08 28.94
N VAL A 10 -23.94 -0.51 30.20
CA VAL A 10 -22.84 -0.09 31.09
C VAL A 10 -21.64 -1.02 30.82
N LEU A 11 -20.57 -0.51 30.25
CA LEU A 11 -19.28 -1.21 30.19
C LEU A 11 -18.56 -1.03 31.54
N ALA A 12 -18.34 -2.13 32.23
CA ALA A 12 -17.49 -2.18 33.40
C ALA A 12 -16.03 -2.38 32.99
N ALA A 13 -15.19 -1.39 33.26
CA ALA A 13 -13.73 -1.48 33.13
C ALA A 13 -13.18 -2.32 34.30
N ILE A 14 -12.45 -3.39 34.00
CA ILE A 14 -11.66 -4.15 34.96
C ILE A 14 -10.21 -3.73 34.81
N LEU A 15 -9.74 -2.96 35.80
CA LEU A 15 -8.32 -2.67 36.00
C LEU A 15 -7.69 -3.86 36.74
N VAL A 16 -6.75 -4.55 36.11
CA VAL A 16 -5.85 -5.48 36.81
C VAL A 16 -4.46 -4.86 36.86
N ALA A 17 -4.08 -4.43 38.04
CA ALA A 17 -2.70 -4.06 38.38
C ALA A 17 -1.96 -5.32 38.83
N CYS A 18 -0.84 -5.65 38.20
CA CYS A 18 0.15 -6.59 38.73
C CYS A 18 1.51 -5.90 38.84
N SER A 19 1.86 -5.60 40.07
CA SER A 19 3.22 -5.33 40.55
C SER A 19 3.93 -6.63 40.89
N GLY A 20 5.19 -6.79 40.52
CA GLY A 20 6.00 -7.92 40.96
C GLY A 20 7.46 -7.84 40.49
N SER A 21 8.28 -7.34 41.37
CA SER A 21 9.75 -7.21 41.37
C SER A 21 10.48 -8.55 41.38
N GLY A 22 11.70 -8.60 40.79
CA GLY A 22 12.73 -9.58 41.15
C GLY A 22 13.81 -9.80 40.11
N ALA A 23 14.99 -9.20 40.30
CA ALA A 23 16.30 -9.62 39.82
C ALA A 23 17.05 -10.27 41.03
N PRO A 24 18.30 -10.79 40.91
CA PRO A 24 19.20 -11.14 39.78
C PRO A 24 19.91 -12.51 39.96
N GLY A 25 20.71 -12.92 39.00
CA GLY A 25 21.65 -14.04 39.18
C GLY A 25 22.46 -14.34 37.92
N ASN A 26 23.54 -13.86 37.81
CA ASN A 26 24.96 -14.11 37.68
C ASN A 26 25.41 -15.50 37.13
N GLY A 27 26.31 -15.43 36.13
CA GLY A 27 27.47 -16.36 36.06
C GLY A 27 27.59 -17.27 34.86
N GLY A 28 28.70 -17.13 34.12
CA GLY A 28 29.26 -18.23 33.40
C GLY A 28 29.99 -17.94 32.09
N SER A 29 31.26 -17.66 32.22
CA SER A 29 32.31 -17.56 31.21
C SER A 29 32.49 -18.83 30.38
N GLY A 30 32.89 -18.69 29.13
CA GLY A 30 33.39 -19.78 28.31
C GLY A 30 34.01 -19.29 27.01
N SER A 31 35.33 -19.08 27.06
CA SER A 31 36.24 -18.79 25.94
C SER A 31 36.53 -20.03 25.11
N SER A 32 36.79 -19.87 23.83
CA SER A 32 37.92 -20.46 23.03
C SER A 32 37.56 -20.34 21.56
N SER A 33 38.28 -19.51 20.83
CA SER A 33 39.59 -19.69 20.17
C SER A 33 39.61 -20.53 18.90
N GLY A 34 40.11 -19.91 17.86
CA GLY A 34 40.91 -20.50 16.77
C GLY A 34 40.22 -20.52 15.44
N GLY A 35 40.74 -19.95 14.48
CA GLY A 35 41.96 -19.87 13.72
C GLY A 35 41.57 -19.73 12.27
N SER A 36 42.04 -18.76 11.65
CA SER A 36 43.14 -18.62 10.69
C SER A 36 42.99 -19.22 9.33
N SER A 37 43.30 -18.34 8.43
CA SER A 37 44.07 -18.43 7.15
C SER A 37 43.23 -18.66 5.93
N GLY A 38 43.38 -17.91 4.91
CA GLY A 38 44.38 -17.31 4.10
C GLY A 38 43.87 -17.31 2.70
N GLY A 39 44.06 -16.25 2.00
CA GLY A 39 45.09 -16.01 1.09
C GLY A 39 44.64 -15.92 -0.35
N GLY A 40 45.08 -14.88 -1.02
CA GLY A 40 45.57 -14.85 -2.37
C GLY A 40 44.59 -14.23 -3.40
N SER A 41 44.80 -13.03 -3.75
CA SER A 41 45.70 -12.46 -4.78
C SER A 41 45.13 -12.51 -6.19
N SER A 42 45.02 -11.32 -6.70
CA SER A 42 45.69 -10.69 -7.83
C SER A 42 44.98 -10.68 -9.18
N GLY A 43 45.05 -9.51 -9.73
CA GLY A 43 45.26 -9.15 -11.11
C GLY A 43 44.03 -8.54 -11.79
N GLY A 44 43.95 -7.33 -12.22
CA GLY A 44 44.95 -6.53 -12.90
C GLY A 44 44.48 -6.23 -14.31
N GLY A 45 44.53 -4.98 -14.75
CA GLY A 45 44.41 -4.58 -16.14
C GLY A 45 43.21 -3.66 -16.39
N SER A 46 43.31 -2.38 -16.31
CA SER A 46 43.98 -1.37 -17.15
C SER A 46 43.39 -1.19 -18.54
N SER A 47 43.12 0.04 -18.75
CA SER A 47 43.27 0.92 -19.93
C SER A 47 42.01 1.06 -20.76
N SER A 48 41.60 2.22 -21.02
CA SER A 48 42.05 3.51 -21.41
C SER A 48 41.26 4.05 -22.60
N SER A 49 41.03 5.33 -22.52
CA SER A 49 40.98 6.30 -23.59
C SER A 49 39.82 6.27 -24.56
N GLY A 50 39.25 7.35 -24.88
CA GLY A 50 39.52 8.73 -25.06
C GLY A 50 38.44 9.42 -25.81
N SER A 51 38.29 10.62 -25.46
CA SER A 51 38.39 11.87 -26.19
C SER A 51 37.32 12.25 -27.19
N SER A 52 36.93 13.45 -26.91
CA SER A 52 36.73 14.63 -27.78
C SER A 52 35.46 14.62 -28.60
N GLY A 53 34.64 15.59 -28.53
CA GLY A 53 34.75 17.00 -28.52
C GLY A 53 33.79 17.55 -29.53
N ALA A 54 33.12 18.62 -29.24
CA ALA A 54 32.98 19.79 -30.08
C ALA A 54 31.72 20.57 -29.82
N SER A 55 31.99 21.76 -29.44
CA SER A 55 31.08 22.91 -29.33
C SER A 55 30.53 23.33 -30.68
N SER A 56 29.33 23.89 -30.72
CA SER A 56 29.00 25.06 -31.54
C SER A 56 27.74 25.73 -31.01
N SER A 57 27.87 26.79 -30.44
CA SER A 57 27.52 28.18 -30.53
C SER A 57 26.40 28.55 -31.54
N GLY A 58 25.44 29.33 -31.03
CA GLY A 58 24.95 30.50 -31.71
C GLY A 58 23.50 30.58 -32.06
N GLY A 59 22.83 31.62 -31.54
CA GLY A 59 21.61 32.10 -32.11
C GLY A 59 20.64 32.79 -31.14
N SER A 60 21.07 33.99 -30.65
CA SER A 60 20.10 34.93 -30.05
C SER A 60 19.25 35.55 -31.16
N SER A 61 17.96 35.56 -31.01
CA SER A 61 17.10 36.58 -31.64
C SER A 61 16.03 37.05 -30.69
N SER A 62 16.22 38.25 -30.23
CA SER A 62 15.25 39.08 -29.51
C SER A 62 14.10 39.46 -30.46
N GLY A 63 12.88 39.21 -30.02
CA GLY A 63 11.70 39.75 -30.63
C GLY A 63 10.77 40.23 -29.50
N SER A 64 10.81 41.54 -29.26
CA SER A 64 9.83 42.30 -28.44
C SER A 64 8.57 42.50 -29.22
N GLY A 65 7.42 42.29 -28.58
CA GLY A 65 6.14 42.73 -29.13
C GLY A 65 4.91 42.28 -28.32
N GLY A 66 4.30 43.23 -27.60
CA GLY A 66 2.88 43.27 -27.41
C GLY A 66 2.30 42.65 -26.17
N SER A 67 2.16 43.47 -25.14
CA SER A 67 1.22 43.26 -24.03
C SER A 67 -0.21 43.22 -24.55
N ASP A 68 -0.91 42.13 -24.30
CA ASP A 68 -2.37 42.17 -24.18
C ASP A 68 -2.77 41.31 -22.99
N SER A 69 -3.15 42.00 -21.91
CA SER A 69 -3.62 41.45 -20.66
C SER A 69 -5.10 41.12 -20.78
N GLY A 70 -5.39 39.96 -21.29
CA GLY A 70 -6.65 39.28 -21.10
C GLY A 70 -6.40 38.13 -20.14
N ALA A 71 -6.74 38.33 -18.86
CA ALA A 71 -6.82 37.20 -17.93
C ALA A 71 -7.97 36.31 -18.39
N ASP A 72 -7.63 35.16 -18.94
CA ASP A 72 -8.57 34.11 -19.23
C ASP A 72 -8.97 33.48 -17.87
N PRO A 73 -10.24 33.54 -17.45
CA PRO A 73 -10.68 33.01 -16.17
C PRO A 73 -10.76 31.47 -16.15
N ASP A 74 -10.26 30.80 -17.18
CA ASP A 74 -10.33 29.36 -17.37
C ASP A 74 -8.94 28.69 -17.48
N ALA A 75 -7.91 29.31 -16.90
CA ALA A 75 -6.62 28.63 -16.70
C ALA A 75 -6.76 27.56 -15.61
N GLY A 76 -7.51 26.50 -15.92
CA GLY A 76 -7.52 25.28 -15.17
C GLY A 76 -6.08 24.73 -15.05
N VAL A 77 -5.70 24.31 -13.85
CA VAL A 77 -4.41 23.72 -13.50
C VAL A 77 -4.14 22.54 -14.45
N SER A 78 -3.38 22.78 -15.51
CA SER A 78 -2.91 21.76 -16.45
C SER A 78 -1.53 21.28 -16.01
N ALA A 79 -1.44 20.71 -14.82
CA ALA A 79 -0.32 19.85 -14.49
C ALA A 79 -0.65 18.46 -15.03
N ASP A 80 0.17 17.92 -15.93
CA ASP A 80 0.01 16.56 -16.45
C ASP A 80 0.17 15.50 -15.34
N SER A 81 0.73 15.87 -14.18
CA SER A 81 0.90 15.01 -13.01
C SER A 81 1.01 15.83 -11.72
N ILE A 82 0.64 15.19 -10.61
CA ILE A 82 0.77 15.71 -9.24
C ILE A 82 1.51 14.66 -8.41
N THR A 83 2.51 15.09 -7.64
CA THR A 83 3.26 14.21 -6.74
C THR A 83 3.04 14.61 -5.29
N PHE A 84 2.63 13.66 -4.47
CA PHE A 84 2.65 13.75 -3.02
C PHE A 84 3.94 13.14 -2.48
N THR A 85 4.53 13.77 -1.47
CA THR A 85 5.74 13.28 -0.82
C THR A 85 5.52 13.27 0.68
N MET A 86 5.75 12.12 1.32
CA MET A 86 5.79 11.97 2.76
C MET A 86 7.22 11.58 3.16
N GLY A 87 7.83 12.36 4.03
CA GLY A 87 9.21 12.15 4.48
C GLY A 87 10.14 13.33 4.25
N PRO A 88 11.44 13.21 4.67
CA PRO A 88 11.97 12.05 5.37
C PRO A 88 11.48 11.95 6.81
N PHE A 89 11.35 10.70 7.31
CA PHE A 89 11.12 10.41 8.73
C PHE A 89 11.99 9.22 9.15
N THR A 90 12.28 9.15 10.45
CA THR A 90 13.13 8.08 11.00
C THR A 90 12.32 6.81 11.23
N VAL A 91 12.85 5.66 10.79
CA VAL A 91 12.40 4.33 11.16
C VAL A 91 13.46 3.73 12.10
N PRO A 92 13.20 3.66 13.43
CA PRO A 92 14.18 3.19 14.37
C PRO A 92 14.55 1.71 14.19
N ALA A 93 15.78 1.35 14.56
CA ALA A 93 16.27 -0.02 14.48
C ALA A 93 15.36 -1.00 15.22
N GLY A 94 15.06 -2.13 14.59
CA GLY A 94 14.26 -3.22 15.17
C GLY A 94 12.80 -2.83 15.48
N THR A 95 12.22 -1.87 14.74
CA THR A 95 10.84 -1.40 14.99
C THR A 95 9.98 -1.42 13.73
N GLU A 96 8.67 -1.47 13.92
CA GLU A 96 7.65 -1.15 12.93
C GLU A 96 7.13 0.27 13.18
N VAL A 97 6.85 1.02 12.10
CA VAL A 97 6.22 2.34 12.19
C VAL A 97 5.09 2.48 11.18
N PHE A 98 4.00 3.10 11.63
CA PHE A 98 2.86 3.47 10.80
C PHE A 98 2.78 4.98 10.75
N LYS A 99 2.98 5.57 9.57
CA LYS A 99 2.99 7.02 9.37
C LYS A 99 1.86 7.44 8.46
N CYS A 100 1.19 8.53 8.86
CA CYS A 100 0.12 9.15 8.12
C CYS A 100 0.42 10.62 7.86
N GLN A 101 0.00 11.10 6.69
CA GLN A 101 0.03 12.54 6.34
C GLN A 101 -1.15 12.88 5.47
N THR A 102 -1.85 13.95 5.81
CA THR A 102 -2.97 14.45 5.00
C THR A 102 -2.53 15.49 3.98
N PHE A 103 -3.24 15.56 2.86
CA PHE A 103 -3.02 16.50 1.77
C PHE A 103 -4.37 17.07 1.29
N ALA A 104 -4.38 18.37 1.04
CA ALA A 104 -5.52 19.02 0.41
C ALA A 104 -5.78 18.46 -1.00
N ASN A 105 -6.99 18.64 -1.52
CA ASN A 105 -7.27 18.35 -2.94
C ASN A 105 -6.36 19.21 -3.84
N PRO A 106 -5.53 18.62 -4.70
CA PRO A 106 -4.56 19.38 -5.52
C PRO A 106 -5.19 19.99 -6.78
N PHE A 107 -6.45 19.66 -7.08
CA PHE A 107 -7.14 20.02 -8.31
C PHE A 107 -8.09 21.21 -8.13
N ALA A 108 -7.84 22.08 -7.15
CA ALA A 108 -8.62 23.27 -6.85
C ALA A 108 -10.14 23.01 -6.73
N GLY A 109 -10.52 21.84 -6.19
CA GLY A 109 -11.92 21.44 -6.04
C GLY A 109 -12.57 20.89 -7.32
N GLN A 110 -11.79 20.69 -8.39
CA GLN A 110 -12.28 20.05 -9.61
C GLN A 110 -12.25 18.55 -9.51
N THR A 111 -13.29 17.87 -10.00
CA THR A 111 -13.27 16.42 -10.21
C THR A 111 -12.32 16.12 -11.36
N THR A 112 -11.37 15.22 -11.14
CA THR A 112 -10.27 14.96 -12.07
C THR A 112 -10.10 13.45 -12.30
N ASP A 113 -9.89 13.08 -13.57
CA ASP A 113 -9.65 11.70 -13.97
C ASP A 113 -8.16 11.41 -13.99
N ILE A 114 -7.77 10.27 -13.42
CA ILE A 114 -6.38 9.79 -13.34
C ILE A 114 -6.22 8.55 -14.22
N LYS A 115 -5.21 8.56 -15.06
CA LYS A 115 -4.88 7.46 -15.98
C LYS A 115 -3.81 6.50 -15.44
N GLU A 116 -3.01 6.95 -14.46
CA GLU A 116 -1.89 6.17 -13.93
C GLU A 116 -1.46 6.69 -12.57
N TYR A 117 -1.00 5.78 -11.72
CA TYR A 117 -0.32 6.06 -10.46
C TYR A 117 1.07 5.46 -10.49
N ASP A 118 2.08 6.24 -10.09
CA ASP A 118 3.42 5.77 -9.78
C ASP A 118 3.70 5.97 -8.31
N GLU A 119 4.35 5.02 -7.72
CA GLU A 119 4.73 5.04 -6.32
C GLU A 119 6.17 4.60 -6.15
N HIS A 120 6.87 5.26 -5.22
CA HIS A 120 8.19 4.86 -4.76
C HIS A 120 8.29 5.00 -3.24
N MET A 121 8.69 3.91 -2.58
CA MET A 121 8.97 3.84 -1.15
C MET A 121 10.44 3.46 -0.91
N THR A 122 11.07 4.04 0.12
CA THR A 122 12.36 3.57 0.61
C THR A 122 12.28 2.08 0.96
N THR A 123 13.33 1.32 0.66
CA THR A 123 13.46 -0.10 1.02
C THR A 123 13.20 -0.30 2.52
N GLY A 124 12.48 -1.37 2.87
CA GLY A 124 11.98 -1.64 4.22
C GLY A 124 10.52 -1.23 4.40
N SER A 125 9.87 -0.68 3.35
CA SER A 125 8.43 -0.51 3.32
C SER A 125 7.73 -1.86 3.30
N HIS A 126 6.55 -1.92 3.94
CA HIS A 126 5.69 -3.10 3.88
C HIS A 126 4.48 -2.84 2.99
N HIS A 127 3.81 -1.70 3.15
CA HIS A 127 2.75 -1.24 2.24
C HIS A 127 2.50 0.25 2.38
N MET A 128 1.76 0.79 1.41
CA MET A 128 1.16 2.11 1.47
C MET A 128 -0.26 2.11 0.93
N PHE A 129 -1.06 3.08 1.39
CA PHE A 129 -2.36 3.41 0.83
C PHE A 129 -2.48 4.92 0.60
N LEU A 130 -3.11 5.28 -0.50
CA LEU A 130 -3.59 6.64 -0.77
C LEU A 130 -5.10 6.65 -0.50
N PHE A 131 -5.51 6.97 0.71
CA PHE A 131 -6.92 7.03 1.10
C PHE A 131 -7.57 8.35 0.69
N PHE A 132 -8.84 8.31 0.35
CA PHE A 132 -9.67 9.52 0.27
C PHE A 132 -9.93 10.05 1.67
N SER A 133 -9.75 11.37 1.83
CA SER A 133 -9.97 12.08 3.10
C SER A 133 -10.80 13.34 2.84
N PRO A 134 -12.13 13.30 3.06
CA PRO A 134 -13.00 14.42 2.76
C PRO A 134 -12.60 15.68 3.53
N GLY A 135 -12.40 16.79 2.80
CA GLY A 135 -12.06 18.09 3.39
C GLY A 135 -10.67 18.15 4.04
N ALA A 136 -9.78 17.18 3.75
CA ALA A 136 -8.41 17.23 4.26
C ALA A 136 -7.66 18.48 3.81
N THR A 137 -6.79 18.95 4.68
CA THR A 137 -5.81 20.01 4.42
C THR A 137 -4.41 19.45 4.56
N ASP A 138 -3.40 20.17 4.06
CA ASP A 138 -2.03 19.74 4.21
C ASP A 138 -1.65 19.64 5.70
N GLY A 139 -1.19 18.47 6.11
CA GLY A 139 -0.84 18.13 7.48
C GLY A 139 0.63 17.78 7.67
N ALA A 140 1.06 17.69 8.92
CA ALA A 140 2.36 17.13 9.28
C ALA A 140 2.33 15.59 9.18
N ILE A 141 3.53 14.98 9.15
CA ILE A 141 3.68 13.53 9.30
C ILE A 141 3.42 13.18 10.76
N GLU A 142 2.51 12.25 11.00
CA GLU A 142 2.10 11.78 12.32
C GLU A 142 2.11 10.27 12.40
N ASP A 143 2.09 9.70 13.60
CA ASP A 143 1.78 8.29 13.78
C ASP A 143 0.30 8.06 13.43
N CYS A 144 0.02 7.01 12.63
CA CYS A 144 -1.35 6.74 12.23
C CYS A 144 -2.24 6.45 13.45
N PRO A 145 -3.43 7.04 13.53
CA PRO A 145 -4.44 6.60 14.49
C PRO A 145 -4.71 5.10 14.27
N SER A 146 -4.94 4.37 15.36
CA SER A 146 -5.27 2.92 15.29
C SER A 146 -4.30 2.08 14.45
N GLY A 147 -2.99 2.48 14.37
CA GLY A 147 -1.96 1.74 13.63
C GLY A 147 -2.18 1.62 12.13
N GLY A 148 -3.23 2.18 11.55
CA GLY A 148 -3.51 2.16 10.11
C GLY A 148 -4.60 1.19 9.67
N LEU A 149 -5.29 0.49 10.58
CA LEU A 149 -6.44 -0.38 10.24
C LEU A 149 -7.74 0.37 9.96
N GLU A 150 -7.75 1.69 9.96
CA GLU A 150 -8.92 2.45 9.52
C GLU A 150 -9.01 2.43 7.99
N PHE A 151 -9.83 1.54 7.46
CA PHE A 151 -10.05 1.45 6.03
C PHE A 151 -11.03 2.53 5.55
N HIS A 152 -10.49 3.46 4.78
CA HIS A 152 -11.23 4.42 3.99
C HIS A 152 -11.27 3.97 2.52
N PRO A 153 -12.22 4.47 1.71
CA PRO A 153 -12.13 4.30 0.26
C PRO A 153 -10.79 4.79 -0.28
N TYR A 154 -10.17 4.03 -1.16
CA TYR A 154 -8.85 4.36 -1.71
C TYR A 154 -8.78 4.07 -3.21
N PRO A 155 -8.19 4.97 -4.01
CA PRO A 155 -7.97 4.74 -5.43
C PRO A 155 -6.71 3.92 -5.71
N PHE A 156 -5.72 3.92 -4.79
CA PHE A 156 -4.43 3.29 -5.00
C PHE A 156 -3.80 2.80 -3.70
N GLY A 157 -3.12 1.66 -3.79
CA GLY A 157 -2.28 1.09 -2.74
C GLY A 157 -1.21 0.18 -3.34
N ALA A 158 -0.06 0.09 -2.69
CA ALA A 158 1.09 -0.69 -3.11
C ALA A 158 1.77 -1.40 -1.93
N GLN A 159 2.51 -2.48 -2.22
CA GLN A 159 3.24 -3.26 -1.24
C GLN A 159 4.67 -3.59 -1.68
N THR A 160 5.10 -3.09 -2.82
CA THR A 160 6.48 -3.18 -3.30
C THR A 160 7.12 -1.81 -3.25
N PRO A 161 8.45 -1.69 -3.09
CA PRO A 161 9.13 -0.39 -3.05
C PRO A 161 8.92 0.51 -4.28
N ASP A 162 8.60 -0.09 -5.40
CA ASP A 162 8.22 0.59 -6.63
C ASP A 162 6.99 -0.06 -7.21
N ALA A 163 5.96 0.73 -7.51
CA ALA A 163 4.73 0.25 -8.12
C ALA A 163 4.17 1.24 -9.14
N THR A 164 3.69 0.73 -10.26
CA THR A 164 2.96 1.51 -11.27
C THR A 164 1.63 0.82 -11.58
N LEU A 165 0.54 1.56 -11.43
CA LEU A 165 -0.79 1.16 -11.87
C LEU A 165 -1.20 1.98 -13.08
N THR A 166 -1.02 1.43 -14.28
CA THR A 166 -1.50 2.00 -15.54
C THR A 166 -2.83 1.37 -15.90
N TYR A 167 -3.84 2.18 -16.12
CA TYR A 167 -5.16 1.71 -16.53
C TYR A 167 -5.20 1.34 -18.00
N PRO A 168 -6.04 0.38 -18.41
CA PRO A 168 -6.31 0.11 -19.83
C PRO A 168 -6.84 1.35 -20.57
N PRO A 169 -6.75 1.41 -21.91
CA PRO A 169 -7.33 2.50 -22.67
C PRO A 169 -8.78 2.78 -22.29
N THR A 170 -9.14 4.06 -22.13
CA THR A 170 -10.46 4.55 -21.71
C THR A 170 -10.89 4.24 -20.27
N VAL A 171 -10.07 3.53 -19.50
CA VAL A 171 -10.28 3.31 -18.07
C VAL A 171 -9.44 4.30 -17.27
N GLY A 172 -9.91 4.69 -16.10
CA GLY A 172 -9.17 5.53 -15.15
C GLY A 172 -9.82 5.50 -13.78
N SER A 173 -9.25 6.18 -12.81
CA SER A 173 -9.91 6.46 -11.54
C SER A 173 -10.38 7.91 -11.51
N GLN A 174 -11.39 8.19 -10.68
CA GLN A 174 -11.90 9.54 -10.50
C GLN A 174 -11.55 10.06 -9.11
N ILE A 175 -10.99 11.27 -9.06
CA ILE A 175 -10.76 12.00 -7.81
C ILE A 175 -11.87 13.07 -7.69
N PRO A 176 -12.85 12.90 -6.78
CA PRO A 176 -13.87 13.91 -6.56
C PRO A 176 -13.26 15.21 -6.05
N GLY A 177 -13.74 16.36 -6.50
CA GLY A 177 -13.21 17.66 -6.13
C GLY A 177 -13.30 17.99 -4.63
N THR A 178 -14.17 17.29 -3.89
CA THR A 178 -14.33 17.44 -2.43
C THR A 178 -13.38 16.56 -1.61
N MET A 179 -12.60 15.69 -2.27
CA MET A 179 -11.71 14.75 -1.60
C MET A 179 -10.28 15.28 -1.60
N GLY A 180 -9.69 15.45 -0.42
CA GLY A 180 -8.25 15.42 -0.24
C GLY A 180 -7.79 13.98 -0.02
N PHE A 181 -6.57 13.81 0.46
CA PHE A 181 -5.95 12.52 0.61
C PHE A 181 -5.33 12.33 1.99
N MET A 182 -5.18 11.07 2.39
CA MET A 182 -4.29 10.64 3.47
C MET A 182 -3.36 9.58 2.91
N LEU A 183 -2.05 9.85 2.91
CA LEU A 183 -1.05 8.82 2.73
C LEU A 183 -0.88 8.07 4.05
N ASN A 184 -0.99 6.75 3.98
CA ASN A 184 -0.70 5.82 5.06
C ASN A 184 0.44 4.92 4.61
N ALA A 185 1.49 4.80 5.42
CA ALA A 185 2.65 3.97 5.11
C ALA A 185 3.07 3.15 6.32
N HIS A 186 3.36 1.87 6.06
CA HIS A 186 3.89 0.92 7.04
C HIS A 186 5.32 0.54 6.66
N PHE A 187 6.27 0.78 7.56
CA PHE A 187 7.68 0.43 7.40
C PHE A 187 8.13 -0.50 8.51
N ILE A 188 8.96 -1.48 8.16
CA ILE A 188 9.53 -2.46 9.07
C ILE A 188 11.05 -2.36 8.99
N ASN A 189 11.70 -2.03 10.10
CA ASN A 189 13.15 -1.98 10.19
C ASN A 189 13.68 -3.18 10.97
N ILE A 190 14.14 -4.20 10.28
CA ILE A 190 14.76 -5.40 10.89
C ILE A 190 16.26 -5.23 11.12
N GLU A 191 16.83 -4.09 10.70
CA GLU A 191 18.25 -3.80 10.83
C GLU A 191 18.61 -3.33 12.25
N THR A 192 19.91 -3.25 12.51
CA THR A 192 20.45 -2.80 13.80
C THR A 192 20.69 -1.29 13.89
N THR A 193 20.36 -0.56 12.82
CA THR A 193 20.54 0.90 12.72
C THR A 193 19.28 1.57 12.22
N ASP A 194 19.05 2.79 12.66
CA ASP A 194 17.97 3.63 12.14
C ASP A 194 18.22 3.98 10.68
N TYR A 195 17.13 4.13 9.90
CA TYR A 195 17.21 4.70 8.56
C TYR A 195 16.15 5.80 8.35
N GLN A 196 16.36 6.61 7.30
CA GLN A 196 15.41 7.63 6.87
C GLN A 196 14.52 7.07 5.77
N ALA A 197 13.21 7.11 5.96
CA ALA A 197 12.22 6.69 4.99
C ALA A 197 11.59 7.88 4.29
N THR A 198 11.30 7.70 3.02
CA THR A 198 10.54 8.64 2.18
C THR A 198 9.62 7.83 1.28
N MET A 199 8.45 8.37 1.01
CA MET A 199 7.47 7.82 0.08
C MET A 199 6.98 8.92 -0.85
N THR A 200 6.82 8.58 -2.13
CA THR A 200 6.18 9.45 -3.14
C THR A 200 5.07 8.71 -3.87
N VAL A 201 3.99 9.43 -4.17
CA VAL A 201 2.92 8.95 -5.05
C VAL A 201 2.65 10.02 -6.09
N THR A 202 2.78 9.66 -7.37
CA THR A 202 2.49 10.54 -8.50
C THR A 202 1.20 10.11 -9.19
N LEU A 203 0.28 11.04 -9.33
CA LEU A 203 -0.98 10.90 -10.04
C LEU A 203 -0.81 11.50 -11.43
N HIS A 204 -1.00 10.71 -12.49
CA HIS A 204 -0.97 11.19 -13.89
C HIS A 204 -2.38 11.48 -14.36
N VAL A 205 -2.64 12.74 -14.65
CA VAL A 205 -3.95 13.23 -15.07
C VAL A 205 -4.30 12.74 -16.48
N ALA A 206 -5.51 12.27 -16.67
CA ALA A 206 -6.01 11.90 -17.98
C ALA A 206 -6.38 13.14 -18.81
N ALA A 207 -6.18 13.05 -20.13
CA ALA A 207 -6.71 14.11 -21.00
C ALA A 207 -8.25 14.19 -20.90
N PRO A 208 -8.84 15.37 -21.01
CA PRO A 208 -10.29 15.55 -20.93
C PRO A 208 -11.05 14.61 -21.88
N GLY A 209 -12.00 13.84 -21.31
CA GLY A 209 -12.81 12.88 -22.06
C GLY A 209 -12.11 11.58 -22.46
N ALA A 210 -10.85 11.35 -22.04
CA ALA A 210 -10.14 10.12 -22.32
C ALA A 210 -10.67 8.94 -21.47
N VAL A 211 -11.18 9.21 -20.27
CA VAL A 211 -11.75 8.20 -19.38
C VAL A 211 -13.26 8.10 -19.62
N THR A 212 -13.75 6.90 -19.91
CA THR A 212 -15.18 6.59 -20.11
C THR A 212 -15.69 5.49 -19.21
N GLN A 213 -14.77 4.79 -18.51
CA GLN A 213 -15.06 3.77 -17.52
C GLN A 213 -14.17 3.98 -16.30
N TYR A 214 -14.72 3.84 -15.12
CA TYR A 214 -13.97 4.05 -13.89
C TYR A 214 -13.61 2.74 -13.22
N ALA A 215 -12.37 2.70 -12.73
CA ALA A 215 -11.83 1.58 -11.99
C ALA A 215 -12.11 1.71 -10.49
N GLY A 216 -12.11 0.57 -9.83
CA GLY A 216 -12.20 0.45 -8.37
C GLY A 216 -11.37 -0.70 -7.85
N VAL A 217 -11.38 -0.87 -6.55
CA VAL A 217 -10.71 -1.95 -5.83
C VAL A 217 -11.74 -2.77 -5.07
N MET A 218 -11.70 -4.09 -5.23
CA MET A 218 -12.42 -5.02 -4.37
C MET A 218 -11.44 -5.53 -3.31
N PHE A 219 -11.71 -5.16 -2.07
CA PHE A 219 -10.89 -5.48 -0.90
C PHE A 219 -11.55 -6.63 -0.13
N MET A 220 -10.81 -7.71 0.06
CA MET A 220 -11.28 -8.96 0.64
C MET A 220 -10.39 -9.34 1.81
N ASN A 221 -10.85 -9.07 3.02
CA ASN A 221 -10.15 -9.34 4.25
C ASN A 221 -10.71 -10.60 4.95
N GLN A 222 -9.88 -11.25 5.74
CA GLN A 222 -10.27 -12.34 6.62
C GLN A 222 -9.87 -12.03 8.07
N ALA A 223 -10.72 -11.27 8.78
CA ALA A 223 -10.45 -10.85 10.15
C ALA A 223 -10.55 -12.00 11.18
N GLY A 224 -11.21 -13.10 10.86
CA GLY A 224 -11.42 -14.24 11.77
C GLY A 224 -10.28 -15.27 11.82
N ILE A 225 -9.06 -14.91 11.40
CA ILE A 225 -7.93 -15.85 11.35
C ILE A 225 -7.46 -16.22 12.74
N THR A 226 -7.19 -17.52 12.93
CA THR A 226 -6.54 -18.06 14.12
C THR A 226 -5.50 -19.08 13.68
N VAL A 227 -4.23 -18.87 14.01
CA VAL A 227 -3.11 -19.75 13.66
C VAL A 227 -2.48 -20.30 14.94
N PRO A 228 -2.70 -21.59 15.26
CA PRO A 228 -2.20 -22.19 16.50
C PRO A 228 -0.67 -22.32 16.48
N ALA A 229 -0.06 -22.31 17.67
CA ALA A 229 1.39 -22.48 17.87
C ALA A 229 1.77 -23.98 17.77
N THR A 230 1.90 -24.49 16.55
CA THR A 230 2.11 -25.93 16.32
C THR A 230 3.31 -26.27 15.43
N ASP A 231 4.05 -25.30 14.93
CA ASP A 231 5.12 -25.47 13.90
C ASP A 231 4.66 -26.26 12.66
N MET A 232 3.36 -26.49 12.51
CA MET A 232 2.77 -27.20 11.38
C MET A 232 2.02 -26.23 10.47
N PRO A 233 2.02 -26.48 9.14
CA PRO A 233 1.25 -25.65 8.23
C PRO A 233 -0.23 -25.58 8.63
N SER A 234 -0.75 -24.37 8.72
CA SER A 234 -2.17 -24.05 8.99
C SER A 234 -2.70 -23.16 7.88
N THR A 235 -3.79 -23.56 7.23
CA THR A 235 -4.38 -22.80 6.13
C THR A 235 -5.71 -22.20 6.54
N SER A 236 -5.85 -20.92 6.32
CA SER A 236 -7.09 -20.19 6.50
C SER A 236 -7.67 -19.81 5.13
N THR A 237 -8.98 -19.99 4.94
CA THR A 237 -9.67 -19.80 3.67
C THR A 237 -10.94 -18.97 3.86
N ALA A 238 -11.18 -18.03 2.96
CA ALA A 238 -12.39 -17.26 2.90
C ALA A 238 -12.95 -17.17 1.48
N THR A 239 -14.20 -16.76 1.34
CA THR A 239 -14.89 -16.62 0.05
C THR A 239 -15.76 -15.38 0.06
N CYS A 240 -15.75 -14.66 -1.06
CA CYS A 240 -16.60 -13.52 -1.33
C CYS A 240 -17.14 -13.61 -2.76
N ASN A 241 -18.33 -13.09 -2.99
CA ASN A 241 -18.91 -13.06 -4.33
C ASN A 241 -18.80 -11.67 -4.94
N THR A 242 -18.54 -11.60 -6.25
CA THR A 242 -18.61 -10.32 -6.98
C THR A 242 -20.04 -9.76 -6.92
N PRO A 243 -20.25 -8.48 -6.54
CA PRO A 243 -21.60 -7.92 -6.44
C PRO A 243 -22.26 -7.69 -7.81
N TYR A 244 -21.47 -7.53 -8.85
CA TYR A 244 -21.89 -7.35 -10.24
C TYR A 244 -20.80 -7.86 -11.20
N ALA A 245 -21.10 -7.89 -12.50
CA ALA A 245 -20.11 -8.28 -13.51
C ALA A 245 -18.99 -7.23 -13.61
N MET A 246 -17.74 -7.69 -13.65
CA MET A 246 -16.56 -6.83 -13.68
C MET A 246 -15.43 -7.41 -14.52
N ASN A 247 -14.55 -6.55 -15.00
CA ASN A 247 -13.30 -6.92 -15.66
C ASN A 247 -12.14 -6.66 -14.69
N VAL A 248 -11.48 -7.70 -14.23
CA VAL A 248 -10.34 -7.61 -13.32
C VAL A 248 -9.08 -7.39 -14.14
N MET A 249 -8.38 -6.29 -13.89
CA MET A 249 -7.15 -5.91 -14.61
C MET A 249 -5.88 -6.17 -13.80
N GLY A 250 -6.01 -6.38 -12.49
CA GLY A 250 -4.89 -6.72 -11.64
C GLY A 250 -5.35 -7.23 -10.29
N SER A 251 -4.44 -7.85 -9.55
CA SER A 251 -4.70 -8.25 -8.17
C SER A 251 -3.42 -8.40 -7.38
N SER A 252 -3.54 -8.37 -6.06
CA SER A 252 -2.43 -8.58 -5.16
C SER A 252 -2.92 -9.18 -3.83
N SER A 253 -1.98 -9.75 -3.06
CA SER A 253 -2.23 -10.22 -1.71
C SER A 253 -1.55 -9.30 -0.71
N HIS A 254 -2.04 -9.32 0.54
CA HIS A 254 -1.32 -8.80 1.67
C HIS A 254 -1.34 -9.84 2.79
N MET A 255 -0.16 -10.17 3.28
CA MET A 255 0.07 -11.13 4.33
C MET A 255 1.11 -10.58 5.30
N HIS A 256 1.24 -11.20 6.46
CA HIS A 256 2.28 -10.90 7.43
C HIS A 256 3.31 -12.01 7.52
N ASN A 257 4.35 -11.78 8.32
CA ASN A 257 5.37 -12.76 8.64
C ASN A 257 4.74 -14.11 9.03
N ARG A 258 5.44 -15.22 8.78
CA ARG A 258 5.01 -16.61 8.93
C ARG A 258 4.01 -17.10 7.89
N SER A 259 3.57 -16.25 6.95
CA SER A 259 2.84 -16.71 5.78
C SER A 259 3.77 -17.35 4.77
N THR A 260 3.40 -18.51 4.27
CA THR A 260 4.24 -19.31 3.36
C THR A 260 3.65 -19.48 1.97
N ASP A 261 2.34 -19.26 1.83
CA ASP A 261 1.65 -19.44 0.56
C ASP A 261 0.33 -18.66 0.53
N PHE A 262 0.02 -18.08 -0.61
CA PHE A 262 -1.24 -17.41 -0.93
C PHE A 262 -1.79 -17.93 -2.24
N VAL A 263 -3.08 -18.26 -2.27
CA VAL A 263 -3.78 -18.67 -3.48
C VAL A 263 -5.16 -18.01 -3.53
N ALA A 264 -5.48 -17.36 -4.65
CA ALA A 264 -6.84 -16.89 -4.96
C ALA A 264 -7.38 -17.54 -6.21
N LYS A 265 -8.67 -17.90 -6.21
CA LYS A 265 -9.35 -18.63 -7.30
C LYS A 265 -10.78 -18.15 -7.49
N THR A 266 -11.29 -18.34 -8.72
CA THR A 266 -12.72 -18.33 -9.02
C THR A 266 -13.10 -19.67 -9.67
N GLY A 267 -13.88 -20.50 -8.98
CA GLY A 267 -14.11 -21.87 -9.40
C GLY A 267 -12.79 -22.65 -9.54
N ALA A 268 -12.51 -23.19 -10.74
CA ALA A 268 -11.27 -23.91 -11.03
C ALA A 268 -10.13 -22.99 -11.51
N GLN A 269 -10.42 -21.73 -11.84
CA GLN A 269 -9.42 -20.79 -12.36
C GLN A 269 -8.64 -20.16 -11.20
N THR A 270 -7.32 -20.29 -11.23
CA THR A 270 -6.44 -19.54 -10.36
C THR A 270 -6.33 -18.11 -10.87
N LEU A 271 -6.59 -17.15 -9.96
CA LEU A 271 -6.47 -15.72 -10.22
C LEU A 271 -5.09 -15.22 -9.83
N TYR A 272 -4.59 -15.62 -8.66
CA TYR A 272 -3.33 -15.11 -8.14
C TYR A 272 -2.67 -16.13 -7.19
N THR A 273 -1.34 -16.15 -7.15
CA THR A 273 -0.56 -16.92 -6.17
C THR A 273 0.74 -16.19 -5.83
N THR A 274 1.19 -16.32 -4.59
CA THR A 274 2.53 -15.89 -4.17
C THR A 274 3.00 -16.71 -2.97
N GLN A 275 4.31 -16.79 -2.77
CA GLN A 275 4.96 -17.43 -1.60
C GLN A 275 5.74 -16.41 -0.77
N THR A 276 5.67 -15.13 -1.11
CA THR A 276 6.28 -14.05 -0.33
C THR A 276 5.21 -13.19 0.31
N TRP A 277 5.44 -12.83 1.56
CA TRP A 277 4.60 -11.92 2.31
C TRP A 277 5.14 -10.47 2.27
N ALA A 278 6.47 -10.31 2.16
CA ALA A 278 7.11 -9.00 2.23
C ALA A 278 6.86 -8.17 0.98
N ASP A 279 7.18 -8.71 -0.20
CA ASP A 279 7.09 -8.01 -1.49
C ASP A 279 6.35 -8.87 -2.52
N PRO A 280 5.02 -9.08 -2.37
CA PRO A 280 4.25 -9.86 -3.33
C PRO A 280 4.10 -9.08 -4.64
N ILE A 281 4.60 -9.64 -5.74
CA ILE A 281 4.49 -9.02 -7.06
C ILE A 281 3.02 -9.02 -7.50
N PRO A 282 2.41 -7.85 -7.79
CA PRO A 282 1.03 -7.79 -8.25
C PRO A 282 0.83 -8.54 -9.58
N GLY A 283 -0.26 -9.28 -9.67
CA GLY A 283 -0.73 -9.86 -10.94
C GLY A 283 -1.30 -8.76 -11.84
N LYS A 284 -0.91 -8.76 -13.11
CA LYS A 284 -1.50 -7.91 -14.16
C LYS A 284 -2.17 -8.80 -15.20
N TYR A 285 -3.36 -8.43 -15.63
CA TYR A 285 -4.15 -9.21 -16.59
C TYR A 285 -4.40 -8.43 -17.87
N ASP A 286 -3.79 -8.90 -18.95
CA ASP A 286 -3.98 -8.37 -20.30
C ASP A 286 -4.20 -9.56 -21.28
N PRO A 287 -5.42 -9.76 -21.78
CA PRO A 287 -6.64 -8.99 -21.50
C PRO A 287 -7.15 -9.18 -20.06
N PRO A 288 -7.94 -8.21 -19.54
CA PRO A 288 -8.58 -8.32 -18.22
C PRO A 288 -9.46 -9.59 -18.11
N ILE A 289 -9.52 -10.13 -16.89
CA ILE A 289 -10.34 -11.31 -16.61
C ILE A 289 -11.79 -10.88 -16.38
N ALA A 290 -12.71 -11.32 -17.23
CA ALA A 290 -14.14 -11.04 -17.08
C ALA A 290 -14.75 -11.98 -16.03
N LEU A 291 -15.34 -11.41 -14.98
CA LEU A 291 -16.07 -12.12 -13.94
C LEU A 291 -17.56 -11.76 -14.03
N PRO A 292 -18.48 -12.74 -14.02
CA PRO A 292 -19.90 -12.45 -13.93
C PRO A 292 -20.29 -11.95 -12.54
N ALA A 293 -21.50 -11.41 -12.38
CA ALA A 293 -22.09 -11.16 -11.08
C ALA A 293 -22.21 -12.46 -10.27
N ASN A 294 -22.04 -12.39 -8.96
CA ASN A 294 -22.04 -13.52 -8.03
C ASN A 294 -20.97 -14.58 -8.30
N ALA A 295 -19.88 -14.23 -9.00
CA ALA A 295 -18.74 -15.12 -9.14
C ALA A 295 -18.09 -15.34 -7.76
N PRO A 296 -17.91 -16.58 -7.28
CA PRO A 296 -17.25 -16.85 -6.02
C PRO A 296 -15.75 -16.63 -6.17
N ILE A 297 -15.18 -15.76 -5.35
CA ILE A 297 -13.74 -15.55 -5.19
C ILE A 297 -13.33 -16.18 -3.88
N THR A 298 -12.52 -17.22 -3.95
CA THR A 298 -11.98 -17.92 -2.77
C THR A 298 -10.50 -17.63 -2.66
N TRP A 299 -10.05 -17.20 -1.50
CA TRP A 299 -8.62 -17.01 -1.22
C TRP A 299 -8.22 -17.71 0.06
N SER A 300 -6.96 -18.11 0.13
CA SER A 300 -6.39 -18.81 1.26
C SER A 300 -4.95 -18.39 1.49
N CYS A 301 -4.57 -18.31 2.76
CA CYS A 301 -3.20 -18.12 3.22
C CYS A 301 -2.78 -19.32 4.06
N THR A 302 -1.56 -19.78 3.85
CA THR A 302 -0.94 -20.84 4.66
C THR A 302 0.15 -20.24 5.51
N TYR A 303 0.19 -20.63 6.79
CA TYR A 303 1.12 -20.13 7.80
C TYR A 303 1.86 -21.27 8.46
N VAL A 304 3.09 -20.97 8.92
CA VAL A 304 3.82 -21.82 9.89
C VAL A 304 4.11 -20.93 11.10
N ASN A 305 3.42 -21.22 12.22
CA ASN A 305 3.57 -20.44 13.44
C ASN A 305 4.62 -21.09 14.35
N ASP A 306 5.81 -20.54 14.34
CA ASP A 306 6.99 -20.95 15.12
C ASP A 306 7.05 -20.29 16.52
N THR A 307 6.01 -19.55 16.91
CA THR A 307 5.91 -18.91 18.23
C THR A 307 5.26 -19.85 19.26
N THR A 308 5.27 -19.42 20.52
CA THR A 308 4.58 -20.12 21.62
C THR A 308 3.11 -19.72 21.78
N GLU A 309 2.68 -18.68 21.05
CA GLU A 309 1.35 -18.10 21.18
C GLU A 309 0.50 -18.35 19.92
N THR A 310 -0.79 -18.46 20.09
CA THR A 310 -1.72 -18.47 18.96
C THR A 310 -1.77 -17.09 18.32
N LEU A 311 -1.53 -16.99 17.03
CA LEU A 311 -1.60 -15.72 16.29
C LEU A 311 -3.01 -15.47 15.79
N THR A 312 -3.42 -14.22 15.82
CA THR A 312 -4.72 -13.74 15.36
C THR A 312 -4.53 -12.55 14.41
N PHE A 313 -5.61 -12.14 13.75
CA PHE A 313 -5.63 -10.94 12.94
C PHE A 313 -5.18 -9.71 13.72
N GLY A 314 -4.37 -8.84 13.12
CA GLY A 314 -3.92 -7.58 13.71
C GLY A 314 -2.86 -6.90 12.84
N GLU A 315 -2.41 -5.73 13.28
CA GLU A 315 -1.61 -4.78 12.49
C GLU A 315 -0.13 -5.15 12.38
N SER A 316 0.46 -5.65 13.49
CA SER A 316 1.88 -5.94 13.49
C SER A 316 2.21 -7.11 12.56
N ALA A 317 3.11 -6.89 11.61
CA ALA A 317 3.59 -7.93 10.73
C ALA A 317 4.38 -9.02 11.46
N GLU A 318 4.90 -8.74 12.65
CA GLU A 318 5.70 -9.67 13.46
C GLU A 318 4.87 -10.52 14.42
N THR A 319 3.81 -9.96 15.02
CA THR A 319 3.06 -10.61 16.11
C THR A 319 1.63 -10.97 15.74
N ASN A 320 1.15 -10.52 14.58
CA ASN A 320 -0.18 -10.81 14.08
C ASN A 320 -0.12 -11.43 12.67
N VAL A 321 -1.28 -11.88 12.18
CA VAL A 321 -1.43 -12.42 10.84
C VAL A 321 -2.49 -11.65 10.06
N MET A 322 -2.29 -11.52 8.75
CA MET A 322 -3.28 -11.01 7.80
C MET A 322 -3.39 -11.94 6.59
N CYS A 323 -4.59 -12.04 6.02
CA CYS A 323 -4.87 -12.72 4.77
C CYS A 323 -5.83 -11.87 3.97
N ILE A 324 -5.28 -11.00 3.15
CA ILE A 324 -6.04 -10.04 2.37
C ILE A 324 -5.80 -10.33 0.88
N TYR A 325 -6.85 -10.29 0.09
CA TYR A 325 -6.82 -10.31 -1.36
C TYR A 325 -7.45 -9.04 -1.89
N SER A 326 -6.80 -8.38 -2.84
CA SER A 326 -7.35 -7.21 -3.51
C SER A 326 -7.37 -7.40 -5.02
N MET A 327 -8.41 -6.91 -5.69
CA MET A 327 -8.54 -6.90 -7.14
C MET A 327 -8.81 -5.48 -7.63
N GLN A 328 -8.02 -5.02 -8.61
CA GLN A 328 -8.34 -3.82 -9.38
C GLN A 328 -9.27 -4.22 -10.53
N PHE A 329 -10.40 -3.55 -10.66
CA PHE A 329 -11.42 -3.91 -11.62
C PHE A 329 -12.12 -2.69 -12.22
N TYR A 330 -12.86 -2.89 -13.31
CA TYR A 330 -13.78 -1.92 -13.90
C TYR A 330 -14.99 -2.62 -14.57
N PRO A 331 -16.14 -1.94 -14.79
CA PRO A 331 -16.46 -0.63 -14.26
C PRO A 331 -16.81 -0.70 -12.76
N VAL A 332 -16.48 0.35 -12.01
CA VAL A 332 -17.01 0.53 -10.66
C VAL A 332 -18.40 1.17 -10.73
N ALA A 333 -19.30 0.80 -9.80
CA ALA A 333 -20.66 1.33 -9.79
C ALA A 333 -20.73 2.79 -9.33
N ASP A 334 -19.87 3.17 -8.40
CA ASP A 334 -19.75 4.53 -7.88
C ASP A 334 -18.26 4.97 -7.89
N PRO A 335 -17.83 5.81 -8.84
CA PRO A 335 -16.45 6.26 -8.91
C PRO A 335 -16.03 7.18 -7.76
N THR A 336 -16.98 7.75 -6.99
CA THR A 336 -16.68 8.54 -5.80
C THR A 336 -16.42 7.70 -4.56
N ASN A 337 -16.78 6.41 -4.60
CA ASN A 337 -16.49 5.40 -3.60
C ASN A 337 -15.98 4.13 -4.31
N PRO A 338 -14.73 4.13 -4.80
CA PRO A 338 -14.23 3.08 -5.69
C PRO A 338 -13.89 1.77 -4.97
N THR A 339 -14.04 1.69 -3.66
CA THR A 339 -13.69 0.50 -2.88
C THR A 339 -14.91 -0.34 -2.55
N ILE A 340 -14.88 -1.61 -2.94
CA ILE A 340 -15.82 -2.64 -2.49
C ILE A 340 -15.15 -3.40 -1.35
N ASP A 341 -15.74 -3.34 -0.18
CA ASP A 341 -15.33 -4.10 0.98
C ASP A 341 -16.19 -5.35 1.10
N CYS A 342 -15.56 -6.52 1.02
CA CYS A 342 -16.26 -7.79 1.05
C CYS A 342 -16.95 -8.07 2.39
N GLU A 343 -16.44 -7.57 3.49
CA GLU A 343 -17.07 -7.75 4.81
C GLU A 343 -18.39 -6.97 4.93
N LYS A 344 -18.63 -6.02 4.00
CA LYS A 344 -19.86 -5.20 3.97
C LYS A 344 -20.87 -5.66 2.93
N LEU A 345 -20.59 -6.72 2.16
CA LEU A 345 -21.50 -7.33 1.20
C LEU A 345 -22.30 -8.43 1.88
#